data_adc9953a4f6bd20c79afd1b459d31650
#
_entry.id   adc9953a4f6bd20c79afd1b459d31650
#
_cell.length_a   1.000
_cell.length_b   1.000
_cell.length_c   1.000
_cell.angle_alpha   90.00
_cell.angle_beta   90.00
_cell.angle_gamma   90.00
#
_symmetry.space_group_name_H-M   'P 1'
#
loop_
_entity.id
_entity.type
_entity.pdbx_description
1 polymer ?
#
loop_
_entity_poly.entity_id
_entity_poly.type
_entity_poly.pdbx_seq_one_letter_code
_entity_poly.pdbx_strand_id
1 'polypeptide(L)'
;MNKNISIRLFCEVTLTVGERINLETEQSHYLKNVMRCKIGEKILVFDNYTGEYVAEIVNIHKRFIDIEILEKTKRRCIPGDVWLIFCPLKKSRTDFLLEKSTELGVRKFLPTLSDKTQTKTISLNRCRKNIVEAVEQCGGTFIPEILPISSLSQVIEQQPEDRILIFCDETLESRNINESLLSKRPQKVAVLVGPEGGF
;
A
#
# COMPACT_ATOMS: atom_id res chain seq x y z
N MET A 1 -6.61 -23.57 20.98
CA MET A 1 -6.00 -23.78 19.64
C MET A 1 -6.45 -22.63 18.76
N ASN A 2 -5.58 -21.64 18.51
CA ASN A 2 -5.90 -20.57 17.58
C ASN A 2 -5.99 -21.16 16.17
N LYS A 3 -7.21 -21.29 15.62
CA LYS A 3 -7.38 -21.49 14.18
C LYS A 3 -6.64 -20.33 13.51
N ASN A 4 -5.73 -20.65 12.61
CA ASN A 4 -5.02 -19.65 11.81
C ASN A 4 -6.08 -18.80 11.09
N ILE A 5 -6.26 -17.54 11.53
CA ILE A 5 -7.22 -16.62 10.90
C ILE A 5 -6.56 -16.18 9.59
N SER A 6 -7.12 -16.64 8.47
CA SER A 6 -6.54 -16.42 7.14
C SER A 6 -7.06 -15.17 6.43
N ILE A 7 -8.23 -14.65 6.85
CA ILE A 7 -8.86 -13.48 6.23
C ILE A 7 -8.40 -12.22 6.94
N ARG A 8 -7.94 -11.25 6.17
CA ARG A 8 -7.44 -9.98 6.67
C ARG A 8 -7.94 -8.85 5.79
N LEU A 9 -8.59 -7.83 6.39
CA LEU A 9 -9.23 -6.73 5.68
C LEU A 9 -8.82 -5.38 6.25
N PHE A 10 -8.65 -4.41 5.36
CA PHE A 10 -8.43 -3.01 5.72
C PHE A 10 -9.77 -2.32 5.99
N CYS A 11 -9.83 -1.53 7.06
CA CYS A 11 -10.97 -0.67 7.39
C CYS A 11 -10.55 0.80 7.33
N GLU A 12 -11.30 1.63 6.61
CA GLU A 12 -11.00 3.08 6.51
C GLU A 12 -11.30 3.85 7.80
N VAL A 13 -12.06 3.25 8.72
CA VAL A 13 -12.41 3.82 10.02
C VAL A 13 -11.41 3.42 11.09
N THR A 14 -11.23 4.27 12.11
CA THR A 14 -10.42 3.93 13.28
C THR A 14 -11.09 2.82 14.06
N LEU A 15 -10.33 1.79 14.42
CA LEU A 15 -10.84 0.60 15.12
C LEU A 15 -10.66 0.73 16.63
N THR A 16 -11.72 0.40 17.38
CA THR A 16 -11.72 0.41 18.85
C THR A 16 -12.30 -0.91 19.38
N VAL A 17 -11.65 -1.50 20.38
CA VAL A 17 -12.13 -2.74 21.02
C VAL A 17 -13.52 -2.53 21.61
N GLY A 18 -14.42 -3.46 21.36
CA GLY A 18 -15.85 -3.42 21.79
C GLY A 18 -16.78 -2.70 20.82
N GLU A 19 -16.25 -2.01 19.80
CA GLU A 19 -17.10 -1.38 18.78
C GLU A 19 -17.61 -2.38 17.74
N ARG A 20 -18.79 -2.09 17.22
CA ARG A 20 -19.35 -2.76 16.05
C ARG A 20 -19.29 -1.85 14.86
N ILE A 21 -18.78 -2.36 13.76
CA ILE A 21 -18.68 -1.63 12.50
C ILE A 21 -19.35 -2.42 11.38
N ASN A 22 -19.89 -1.68 10.41
CA ASN A 22 -20.43 -2.25 9.18
C ASN A 22 -19.30 -2.28 8.14
N LEU A 23 -19.02 -3.45 7.59
CA LEU A 23 -18.07 -3.57 6.48
C LEU A 23 -18.66 -3.01 5.19
N GLU A 24 -17.80 -2.47 4.34
CA GLU A 24 -18.18 -1.98 3.03
C GLU A 24 -18.79 -3.08 2.15
N THR A 25 -19.56 -2.66 1.15
CA THR A 25 -20.30 -3.58 0.29
C THR A 25 -19.39 -4.60 -0.40
N GLU A 26 -18.22 -4.18 -0.90
CA GLU A 26 -17.28 -5.08 -1.58
C GLU A 26 -16.70 -6.11 -0.60
N GLN A 27 -16.29 -5.68 0.59
CA GLN A 27 -15.76 -6.56 1.65
C GLN A 27 -16.85 -7.53 2.14
N SER A 28 -18.06 -7.05 2.33
CA SER A 28 -19.21 -7.87 2.72
C SER A 28 -19.54 -8.93 1.67
N HIS A 29 -19.49 -8.56 0.37
CA HIS A 29 -19.63 -9.50 -0.73
C HIS A 29 -18.53 -10.56 -0.73
N TYR A 30 -17.28 -10.15 -0.55
CA TYR A 30 -16.12 -11.04 -0.48
C TYR A 30 -16.29 -12.07 0.65
N LEU A 31 -16.55 -11.62 1.88
CA LEU A 31 -16.73 -12.53 3.02
C LEU A 31 -17.89 -13.50 2.82
N LYS A 32 -19.04 -13.00 2.32
CA LYS A 32 -20.28 -13.78 2.18
C LYS A 32 -20.23 -14.76 1.01
N ASN A 33 -19.82 -14.29 -0.18
CA ASN A 33 -20.01 -15.03 -1.42
C ASN A 33 -18.74 -15.76 -1.87
N VAL A 34 -17.57 -15.23 -1.58
CA VAL A 34 -16.29 -15.85 -1.94
C VAL A 34 -15.79 -16.73 -0.81
N MET A 35 -15.62 -16.17 0.39
CA MET A 35 -15.10 -16.89 1.55
C MET A 35 -16.18 -17.72 2.28
N ARG A 36 -17.47 -17.42 2.04
CA ARG A 36 -18.61 -18.12 2.65
C ARG A 36 -18.58 -18.15 4.16
N CYS A 37 -18.14 -17.05 4.75
CA CYS A 37 -18.04 -16.90 6.21
C CYS A 37 -19.41 -16.97 6.88
N LYS A 38 -19.38 -17.41 8.13
CA LYS A 38 -20.57 -17.56 9.00
C LYS A 38 -20.46 -16.63 10.20
N ILE A 39 -21.63 -16.39 10.84
CA ILE A 39 -21.69 -15.70 12.13
C ILE A 39 -20.84 -16.47 13.15
N GLY A 40 -20.09 -15.78 13.99
CA GLY A 40 -19.16 -16.32 14.97
C GLY A 40 -17.75 -16.61 14.42
N GLU A 41 -17.52 -16.49 13.10
CA GLU A 41 -16.17 -16.64 12.55
C GLU A 41 -15.34 -15.37 12.78
N LYS A 42 -14.05 -15.59 13.04
CA LYS A 42 -13.08 -14.51 13.32
C LYS A 42 -12.29 -14.18 12.07
N ILE A 43 -12.06 -12.88 11.88
CA ILE A 43 -11.21 -12.32 10.84
C ILE A 43 -10.22 -11.35 11.47
N LEU A 44 -9.14 -11.05 10.77
CA LEU A 44 -8.26 -9.93 11.11
C LEU A 44 -8.77 -8.68 10.38
N VAL A 45 -8.77 -7.56 11.08
CA VAL A 45 -9.03 -6.25 10.49
C VAL A 45 -7.95 -5.28 10.94
N PHE A 46 -7.60 -4.32 10.10
CA PHE A 46 -6.65 -3.28 10.47
C PHE A 46 -7.05 -1.93 9.90
N ASP A 47 -6.61 -0.88 10.57
CA ASP A 47 -6.75 0.50 10.11
C ASP A 47 -5.38 1.14 9.87
N ASN A 48 -5.39 2.35 9.30
CA ASN A 48 -4.16 3.11 9.05
C ASN A 48 -3.74 3.99 10.24
N TYR A 49 -4.35 3.82 11.42
CA TYR A 49 -4.15 4.71 12.57
C TYR A 49 -3.68 3.99 13.82
N THR A 50 -4.31 2.87 14.14
CA THR A 50 -4.13 2.19 15.43
C THR A 50 -3.44 0.83 15.29
N GLY A 51 -3.68 0.08 14.20
CA GLY A 51 -3.04 -1.20 13.95
C GLY A 51 -4.02 -2.31 13.58
N GLU A 52 -3.75 -3.54 14.02
CA GLU A 52 -4.50 -4.74 13.65
C GLU A 52 -5.25 -5.34 14.85
N TYR A 53 -6.42 -5.90 14.58
CA TYR A 53 -7.34 -6.47 15.56
C TYR A 53 -7.93 -7.79 15.07
N VAL A 54 -8.32 -8.64 16.00
CA VAL A 54 -9.29 -9.72 15.74
C VAL A 54 -10.69 -9.13 15.84
N ALA A 55 -11.51 -9.44 14.85
CA ALA A 55 -12.94 -9.13 14.86
C ALA A 55 -13.74 -10.41 14.64
N GLU A 56 -14.99 -10.43 15.14
CA GLU A 56 -15.95 -11.51 14.96
C GLU A 56 -17.11 -11.05 14.10
N ILE A 57 -17.55 -11.89 13.18
CA ILE A 57 -18.75 -11.64 12.37
C ILE A 57 -19.98 -11.85 13.26
N VAL A 58 -20.68 -10.76 13.58
CA VAL A 58 -21.86 -10.81 14.47
C VAL A 58 -23.17 -10.86 13.72
N ASN A 59 -23.28 -10.25 12.52
CA ASN A 59 -24.46 -10.32 11.68
C ASN A 59 -24.11 -10.37 10.19
N ILE A 60 -24.91 -11.09 9.41
CA ILE A 60 -24.81 -11.14 7.95
C ILE A 60 -26.13 -10.67 7.35
N HIS A 61 -26.16 -9.43 6.88
CA HIS A 61 -27.30 -8.84 6.23
C HIS A 61 -27.28 -9.09 4.71
N LYS A 62 -28.34 -8.66 4.02
CA LYS A 62 -28.40 -8.80 2.55
C LYS A 62 -27.28 -8.06 1.84
N ARG A 63 -26.90 -6.85 2.30
CA ARG A 63 -25.95 -5.95 1.63
C ARG A 63 -24.64 -5.69 2.40
N PHE A 64 -24.60 -5.92 3.69
CA PHE A 64 -23.46 -5.64 4.55
C PHE A 64 -23.30 -6.71 5.64
N ILE A 65 -22.13 -6.73 6.25
CA ILE A 65 -21.78 -7.61 7.38
C ILE A 65 -21.37 -6.71 8.54
N ASP A 66 -21.90 -7.01 9.74
CA ASP A 66 -21.45 -6.38 10.98
C ASP A 66 -20.38 -7.24 11.61
N ILE A 67 -19.31 -6.60 12.03
CA ILE A 67 -18.25 -7.22 12.82
C ILE A 67 -18.11 -6.49 14.15
N GLU A 68 -17.74 -7.23 15.20
CA GLU A 68 -17.39 -6.68 16.51
C GLU A 68 -15.87 -6.80 16.72
N ILE A 69 -15.23 -5.71 17.11
CA ILE A 69 -13.79 -5.65 17.35
C ILE A 69 -13.50 -6.25 18.73
N LEU A 70 -12.75 -7.34 18.77
CA LEU A 70 -12.54 -8.09 20.02
C LEU A 70 -11.25 -7.70 20.75
N GLU A 71 -10.13 -7.82 20.07
CA GLU A 71 -8.82 -7.60 20.68
C GLU A 71 -7.80 -7.06 19.68
N LYS A 72 -6.84 -6.27 20.18
CA LYS A 72 -5.73 -5.74 19.36
C LYS A 72 -4.61 -6.77 19.27
N THR A 73 -4.19 -7.10 18.06
CA THR A 73 -3.12 -8.07 17.79
C THR A 73 -1.78 -7.41 17.49
N LYS A 74 -1.80 -6.29 16.73
CA LYS A 74 -0.57 -5.56 16.39
C LYS A 74 -0.77 -4.05 16.54
N ARG A 75 0.29 -3.35 16.93
CA ARG A 75 0.35 -1.89 16.82
C ARG A 75 0.57 -1.48 15.37
N ARG A 76 0.16 -0.27 15.02
CA ARG A 76 0.52 0.32 13.73
C ARG A 76 2.04 0.37 13.60
N CYS A 77 2.54 -0.14 12.48
CA CYS A 77 3.96 -0.08 12.13
C CYS A 77 4.11 0.78 10.86
N ILE A 78 4.76 1.92 11.01
CA ILE A 78 5.07 2.81 9.88
C ILE A 78 6.43 2.39 9.34
N PRO A 79 6.55 2.01 8.03
CA PRO A 79 7.82 1.64 7.44
C PRO A 79 8.78 2.84 7.32
N GLY A 80 10.00 2.60 6.89
CA GLY A 80 10.97 3.65 6.58
C GLY A 80 10.45 4.68 5.58
N ASP A 81 10.96 5.91 5.64
CA ASP A 81 10.45 6.99 4.77
C ASP A 81 11.03 6.90 3.35
N VAL A 82 10.55 5.90 2.61
CA VAL A 82 10.91 5.65 1.22
C VAL A 82 9.77 6.02 0.29
N TRP A 83 10.04 6.88 -0.68
CA TRP A 83 9.12 7.25 -1.75
C TRP A 83 9.56 6.58 -3.05
N LEU A 84 8.61 6.17 -3.88
CA LEU A 84 8.87 5.66 -5.22
C LEU A 84 8.30 6.62 -6.26
N ILE A 85 9.20 7.22 -7.02
CA ILE A 85 8.90 8.02 -8.21
C ILE A 85 9.06 7.09 -9.39
N PHE A 86 8.01 6.88 -10.19
CA PHE A 86 8.04 5.91 -11.28
C PHE A 86 7.24 6.38 -12.49
N CYS A 87 7.70 6.04 -13.67
CA CYS A 87 6.92 6.22 -14.88
C CYS A 87 5.93 5.04 -15.05
N PRO A 88 4.63 5.31 -15.24
CA PRO A 88 3.64 4.25 -15.40
C PRO A 88 3.95 3.33 -16.57
N LEU A 89 3.88 2.03 -16.31
CA LEU A 89 4.09 0.95 -17.27
C LEU A 89 2.74 0.44 -17.81
N LYS A 90 2.75 -0.56 -18.67
CA LYS A 90 1.54 -1.29 -19.04
C LYS A 90 0.84 -1.85 -17.80
N LYS A 91 -0.49 -1.91 -17.84
CA LYS A 91 -1.39 -2.18 -16.71
C LYS A 91 -0.87 -3.25 -15.73
N SER A 92 -0.55 -4.44 -16.20
CA SER A 92 -0.10 -5.56 -15.33
C SER A 92 1.27 -5.32 -14.68
N ARG A 93 2.16 -4.58 -15.35
CA ARG A 93 3.48 -4.25 -14.79
C ARG A 93 3.39 -3.15 -13.72
N THR A 94 2.51 -2.16 -13.91
CA THR A 94 2.24 -1.15 -12.89
C THR A 94 1.62 -1.80 -11.65
N ASP A 95 0.69 -2.75 -11.82
CA ASP A 95 0.09 -3.49 -10.70
C ASP A 95 1.14 -4.26 -9.92
N PHE A 96 2.00 -5.00 -10.60
CA PHE A 96 3.10 -5.75 -9.99
C PHE A 96 4.10 -4.84 -9.27
N LEU A 97 4.44 -3.68 -9.88
CA LEU A 97 5.33 -2.70 -9.26
C LEU A 97 4.71 -2.19 -7.94
N LEU A 98 3.44 -1.79 -7.94
CA LEU A 98 2.75 -1.31 -6.76
C LEU A 98 2.66 -2.38 -5.67
N GLU A 99 2.31 -3.62 -6.05
CA GLU A 99 2.25 -4.76 -5.13
C GLU A 99 3.60 -4.98 -4.44
N LYS A 100 4.67 -5.20 -5.22
CA LYS A 100 5.99 -5.54 -4.65
C LYS A 100 6.65 -4.38 -3.90
N SER A 101 6.47 -3.15 -4.37
CA SER A 101 6.98 -1.98 -3.65
C SER A 101 6.23 -1.73 -2.33
N THR A 102 4.94 -2.04 -2.28
CA THR A 102 4.15 -2.00 -1.03
C THR A 102 4.66 -3.04 -0.03
N GLU A 103 4.86 -4.28 -0.47
CA GLU A 103 5.44 -5.35 0.36
C GLU A 103 6.83 -5.00 0.92
N LEU A 104 7.63 -4.26 0.12
CA LEU A 104 8.95 -3.77 0.52
C LEU A 104 8.92 -2.52 1.41
N GLY A 105 7.73 -1.97 1.69
CA GLY A 105 7.56 -0.87 2.64
C GLY A 105 7.70 0.53 2.04
N VAL A 106 7.46 0.73 0.76
CA VAL A 106 7.33 2.08 0.18
C VAL A 106 6.18 2.81 0.86
N ARG A 107 6.41 4.07 1.28
CA ARG A 107 5.40 4.89 1.96
C ARG A 107 4.57 5.76 1.03
N LYS A 108 5.14 6.17 -0.10
CA LYS A 108 4.47 7.07 -1.05
C LYS A 108 4.86 6.74 -2.47
N PHE A 109 3.88 6.69 -3.34
CA PHE A 109 4.01 6.49 -4.77
C PHE A 109 3.75 7.80 -5.52
N LEU A 110 4.69 8.19 -6.38
CA LEU A 110 4.62 9.37 -7.23
C LEU A 110 4.68 8.95 -8.70
N PRO A 111 3.51 8.62 -9.31
CA PRO A 111 3.46 8.32 -10.73
C PRO A 111 3.83 9.57 -11.54
N THR A 112 4.76 9.43 -12.48
CA THR A 112 5.41 10.60 -13.13
C THR A 112 5.50 10.41 -14.63
N LEU A 113 5.32 11.48 -15.40
CA LEU A 113 5.50 11.47 -16.84
C LEU A 113 6.85 12.08 -17.20
N SER A 114 7.65 11.34 -17.96
CA SER A 114 8.79 11.83 -18.74
C SER A 114 8.45 11.82 -20.23
N ASP A 115 9.34 12.37 -21.05
CA ASP A 115 9.12 12.47 -22.50
C ASP A 115 8.90 11.11 -23.16
N LYS A 116 9.57 10.06 -22.69
CA LYS A 116 9.48 8.70 -23.24
C LYS A 116 8.41 7.83 -22.56
N THR A 117 7.63 8.36 -21.63
CA THR A 117 6.56 7.60 -20.97
C THR A 117 5.44 7.25 -21.95
N GLN A 118 5.20 5.97 -22.18
CA GLN A 118 4.15 5.48 -23.08
C GLN A 118 2.76 5.52 -22.45
N THR A 119 2.64 5.10 -21.19
CA THR A 119 1.38 5.05 -20.43
C THR A 119 1.14 6.38 -19.74
N LYS A 120 0.27 7.23 -20.32
CA LYS A 120 0.03 8.60 -19.82
C LYS A 120 -1.07 8.71 -18.77
N THR A 121 -1.77 7.64 -18.47
CA THR A 121 -2.89 7.65 -17.53
C THR A 121 -2.91 6.39 -16.67
N ILE A 122 -3.29 6.54 -15.39
CA ILE A 122 -3.56 5.43 -14.48
C ILE A 122 -4.89 5.66 -13.75
N SER A 123 -5.55 4.60 -13.35
CA SER A 123 -6.71 4.68 -12.47
C SER A 123 -6.22 4.67 -11.01
N LEU A 124 -6.30 5.81 -10.33
CA LEU A 124 -5.89 5.93 -8.92
C LEU A 124 -6.67 4.96 -8.02
N ASN A 125 -7.98 4.83 -8.24
CA ASN A 125 -8.80 3.91 -7.46
C ASN A 125 -8.32 2.46 -7.58
N ARG A 126 -7.95 2.03 -8.80
CA ARG A 126 -7.41 0.70 -9.00
C ARG A 126 -6.04 0.53 -8.36
N CYS A 127 -5.16 1.51 -8.51
CA CYS A 127 -3.84 1.50 -7.87
C CYS A 127 -3.97 1.42 -6.34
N ARG A 128 -4.90 2.20 -5.75
CA ARG A 128 -5.18 2.15 -4.31
C ARG A 128 -5.69 0.76 -3.87
N LYS A 129 -6.59 0.14 -4.64
CA LYS A 129 -7.06 -1.22 -4.35
C LYS A 129 -5.89 -2.23 -4.35
N ASN A 130 -5.03 -2.19 -5.35
CA ASN A 130 -3.85 -3.07 -5.40
C ASN A 130 -2.90 -2.87 -4.21
N ILE A 131 -2.70 -1.61 -3.79
CA ILE A 131 -1.90 -1.29 -2.61
C ILE A 131 -2.54 -1.87 -1.34
N VAL A 132 -3.86 -1.70 -1.16
CA VAL A 132 -4.59 -2.25 -0.02
C VAL A 132 -4.49 -3.78 0.00
N GLU A 133 -4.77 -4.44 -1.13
CA GLU A 133 -4.64 -5.90 -1.26
C GLU A 133 -3.22 -6.39 -0.93
N ALA A 134 -2.17 -5.68 -1.38
CA ALA A 134 -0.79 -6.00 -1.05
C ALA A 134 -0.51 -5.90 0.45
N VAL A 135 -1.04 -4.85 1.13
CA VAL A 135 -0.90 -4.69 2.59
C VAL A 135 -1.69 -5.76 3.34
N GLU A 136 -2.88 -6.13 2.86
CA GLU A 136 -3.67 -7.23 3.42
C GLU A 136 -2.90 -8.55 3.37
N GLN A 137 -2.20 -8.84 2.26
CA GLN A 137 -1.44 -10.07 2.07
C GLN A 137 -0.11 -10.11 2.84
N CYS A 138 0.64 -9.00 2.85
CA CYS A 138 1.96 -8.98 3.51
C CYS A 138 1.90 -8.79 5.04
N GLY A 139 0.72 -8.56 5.61
CA GLY A 139 0.54 -8.37 7.05
C GLY A 139 1.00 -7.02 7.58
N GLY A 140 1.18 -6.02 6.71
CA GLY A 140 1.47 -4.63 7.07
C GLY A 140 0.27 -3.94 7.74
N THR A 141 0.50 -2.84 8.44
CA THR A 141 -0.54 -2.01 9.09
C THR A 141 -0.44 -0.54 8.69
N PHE A 142 0.12 -0.29 7.52
CA PHE A 142 0.27 1.04 6.95
C PHE A 142 -0.10 0.98 5.46
N ILE A 143 -1.05 1.78 5.05
CA ILE A 143 -1.43 1.91 3.63
C ILE A 143 -0.62 3.05 3.01
N PRO A 144 0.25 2.74 2.02
CA PRO A 144 0.98 3.76 1.27
C PRO A 144 0.05 4.75 0.56
N GLU A 145 0.49 6.00 0.51
CA GLU A 145 -0.17 7.02 -0.29
C GLU A 145 0.21 6.88 -1.78
N ILE A 146 -0.75 7.08 -2.68
CA ILE A 146 -0.48 7.24 -4.11
C ILE A 146 -1.01 8.58 -4.59
N LEU A 147 -0.15 9.37 -5.22
CA LEU A 147 -0.51 10.70 -5.74
C LEU A 147 -1.03 10.61 -7.18
N PRO A 148 -1.75 11.65 -7.65
CA PRO A 148 -2.06 11.82 -9.06
C PRO A 148 -0.77 11.89 -9.90
N ILE A 149 -0.89 11.54 -11.19
CA ILE A 149 0.21 11.71 -12.13
C ILE A 149 0.60 13.18 -12.25
N SER A 150 1.90 13.45 -12.23
CA SER A 150 2.49 14.77 -12.49
C SER A 150 3.69 14.67 -13.45
N SER A 151 4.22 15.81 -13.92
CA SER A 151 5.44 15.80 -14.72
C SER A 151 6.66 15.51 -13.87
N LEU A 152 7.69 14.91 -14.45
CA LEU A 152 8.96 14.64 -13.76
C LEU A 152 9.60 15.92 -13.23
N SER A 153 9.57 17.01 -14.01
CA SER A 153 10.10 18.32 -13.58
C SER A 153 9.40 18.81 -12.30
N GLN A 154 8.05 18.77 -12.26
CA GLN A 154 7.31 19.16 -11.07
C GLN A 154 7.66 18.31 -9.83
N VAL A 155 7.79 17.00 -10.00
CA VAL A 155 8.14 16.10 -8.89
C VAL A 155 9.54 16.40 -8.36
N ILE A 156 10.51 16.67 -9.23
CA ILE A 156 11.89 17.01 -8.84
C ILE A 156 11.93 18.39 -8.18
N GLU A 157 11.27 19.41 -8.72
CA GLU A 157 11.22 20.76 -8.15
C GLU A 157 10.56 20.80 -6.76
N GLN A 158 9.55 19.95 -6.54
CA GLN A 158 8.83 19.86 -5.26
C GLN A 158 9.47 18.87 -4.28
N GLN A 159 10.63 18.29 -4.63
CA GLN A 159 11.31 17.33 -3.76
C GLN A 159 11.79 18.04 -2.48
N PRO A 160 11.47 17.53 -1.28
CA PRO A 160 11.99 18.08 -0.04
C PRO A 160 13.53 18.02 0.02
N GLU A 161 14.18 19.11 0.45
CA GLU A 161 15.66 19.20 0.53
C GLU A 161 16.28 18.16 1.46
N ASP A 162 15.55 17.72 2.49
CA ASP A 162 15.98 16.72 3.47
C ASP A 162 15.83 15.26 3.00
N ARG A 163 15.38 15.07 1.72
CA ARG A 163 15.18 13.75 1.13
C ARG A 163 16.23 13.47 0.04
N ILE A 164 16.97 12.41 0.20
CA ILE A 164 17.92 11.98 -0.84
C ILE A 164 17.18 11.38 -2.02
N LEU A 165 17.41 11.90 -3.21
CA LEU A 165 16.95 11.32 -4.46
C LEU A 165 17.98 10.31 -4.97
N ILE A 166 17.55 9.07 -5.13
CA ILE A 166 18.32 8.00 -5.79
C ILE A 166 17.74 7.85 -7.19
N PHE A 167 18.55 8.20 -8.15
CA PHE A 167 18.23 8.01 -9.57
C PHE A 167 18.79 6.67 -10.03
N CYS A 168 17.92 5.78 -10.51
CA CYS A 168 18.32 4.48 -11.05
C CYS A 168 18.74 4.67 -12.52
N ASP A 169 20.02 4.91 -12.72
CA ASP A 169 20.65 5.11 -14.02
C ASP A 169 21.04 3.76 -14.65
N GLU A 170 20.65 3.56 -15.90
CA GLU A 170 20.93 2.34 -16.68
C GLU A 170 22.28 2.36 -17.41
N THR A 171 22.96 3.52 -17.44
CA THR A 171 24.24 3.68 -18.17
C THR A 171 25.42 2.95 -17.54
N LEU A 172 25.29 2.44 -16.32
CA LEU A 172 26.31 1.78 -15.53
C LEU A 172 27.56 2.66 -15.17
N GLU A 173 27.50 3.95 -15.45
CA GLU A 173 28.55 4.93 -15.11
C GLU A 173 28.38 5.49 -13.69
N SER A 174 27.29 5.15 -13.02
CA SER A 174 26.95 5.67 -11.70
C SER A 174 27.67 4.96 -10.56
N ARG A 175 27.74 5.62 -9.40
CA ARG A 175 28.33 5.06 -8.19
C ARG A 175 27.48 3.90 -7.65
N ASN A 176 28.13 2.94 -7.00
CA ASN A 176 27.45 1.87 -6.29
C ASN A 176 26.52 2.45 -5.21
N ILE A 177 25.25 2.07 -5.25
CA ILE A 177 24.22 2.55 -4.32
C ILE A 177 24.58 2.25 -2.85
N ASN A 178 25.18 1.09 -2.58
CA ASN A 178 25.57 0.70 -1.23
C ASN A 178 26.61 1.65 -0.63
N GLU A 179 27.62 2.07 -1.41
CA GLU A 179 28.65 3.01 -0.96
C GLU A 179 28.04 4.38 -0.65
N SER A 180 27.13 4.84 -1.53
CA SER A 180 26.44 6.12 -1.36
C SER A 180 25.51 6.14 -0.15
N LEU A 181 24.77 5.06 0.12
CA LEU A 181 23.85 4.95 1.24
C LEU A 181 24.56 4.71 2.58
N LEU A 182 25.59 3.85 2.60
CA LEU A 182 26.34 3.56 3.82
C LEU A 182 27.06 4.79 4.37
N SER A 183 27.56 5.67 3.49
CA SER A 183 28.23 6.91 3.90
C SER A 183 27.26 7.95 4.48
N LYS A 184 26.04 8.06 3.94
CA LYS A 184 25.09 9.12 4.29
C LYS A 184 24.01 8.69 5.30
N ARG A 185 23.69 7.39 5.39
CA ARG A 185 22.62 6.82 6.24
C ARG A 185 21.32 7.65 6.24
N PRO A 186 20.75 7.95 5.07
CA PRO A 186 19.62 8.87 4.97
C PRO A 186 18.39 8.29 5.67
N GLN A 187 17.64 9.16 6.37
CA GLN A 187 16.37 8.78 6.99
C GLN A 187 15.20 8.88 6.01
N LYS A 188 15.32 9.69 4.97
CA LYS A 188 14.29 9.95 3.96
C LYS A 188 14.91 9.77 2.57
N VAL A 189 14.29 8.91 1.78
CA VAL A 189 14.79 8.56 0.46
C VAL A 189 13.66 8.62 -0.55
N ALA A 190 13.92 9.12 -1.75
CA ALA A 190 13.09 8.93 -2.93
C ALA A 190 13.88 8.13 -3.97
N VAL A 191 13.27 7.08 -4.51
CA VAL A 191 13.86 6.29 -5.59
C VAL A 191 13.15 6.65 -6.87
N LEU A 192 13.89 7.09 -7.88
CA LEU A 192 13.38 7.41 -9.21
C LEU A 192 13.75 6.30 -10.18
N VAL A 193 12.72 5.67 -10.75
CA VAL A 193 12.84 4.63 -11.78
C VAL A 193 12.17 5.11 -13.06
N GLY A 194 12.90 5.06 -14.16
CA GLY A 194 12.47 5.55 -15.46
C GLY A 194 11.54 4.62 -16.23
N PRO A 195 11.05 5.11 -17.39
CA PRO A 195 10.31 4.30 -18.33
C PRO A 195 11.24 3.29 -19.05
N GLU A 196 10.63 2.30 -19.73
CA GLU A 196 11.37 1.26 -20.50
C GLU A 196 12.34 1.83 -21.57
N GLY A 197 12.16 3.07 -21.99
CA GLY A 197 13.01 3.75 -22.99
C GLY A 197 14.07 4.70 -22.41
N GLY A 198 14.31 4.66 -21.08
CA GLY A 198 15.19 5.60 -20.36
C GLY A 198 14.56 7.00 -20.21
N PHE A 199 15.33 7.95 -19.67
CA PHE A 199 14.93 9.35 -19.51
C PHE A 199 15.39 10.21 -20.68
#